data_17b55ade3924e7071ec403e7650b6153
#
_entry.id   17b55ade3924e7071ec403e7650b6153
#
_cell.length_a   1.000
_cell.length_b   1.000
_cell.length_c   1.000
_cell.angle_alpha   90.00
_cell.angle_beta   90.00
_cell.angle_gamma   90.00
#
_symmetry.space_group_name_H-M   'P 1'
#
loop_
_entity.id
_entity.type
_entity.pdbx_description
1 polymer ?
#
loop_
_entity_poly.entity_id
_entity_poly.type
_entity_poly.pdbx_seq_one_letter_code
_entity_poly.pdbx_strand_id
1 'polypeptide(L)'
;LLAVGVKEFQINVGNVDFFQSLMEDASLEEEDRERVLELIGNRNYFGLQEYLESIAVTRSVKEAFVSLGELTGGVEILAKAKNLAPNSSGIMAVKRLEKIYDMLAVYGVENYVTFDLSMMGTYGYYTGIIFRGYTYGTGDAIVKGGRYDHLLEKFGKTSPSIGFAIVVDELMNAMNRQKLRIVYTRKNTLILYDDEVTKKAVALAQDLRKKAKNVEMIKKAKDRLLEEYVEYGREYYAGNLIYLKKTEEITMVNLVTGEHKIVNGQNGV
;
A
#
# COMPACT_ATOMS: atom_id res chain seq x y z
N LEU A 1 -4.78 -3.74 -2.91
CA LEU A 1 -4.92 -4.80 -1.90
C LEU A 1 -5.60 -6.03 -2.50
N LEU A 2 -6.75 -5.91 -3.15
CA LEU A 2 -7.46 -7.03 -3.78
C LEU A 2 -6.58 -7.84 -4.74
N ALA A 3 -5.74 -7.16 -5.53
CA ALA A 3 -4.84 -7.80 -6.50
C ALA A 3 -3.78 -8.74 -5.86
N VAL A 4 -3.43 -8.51 -4.59
CA VAL A 4 -2.52 -9.37 -3.83
C VAL A 4 -3.24 -10.37 -2.92
N GLY A 5 -4.57 -10.46 -3.05
CA GLY A 5 -5.41 -11.43 -2.33
C GLY A 5 -5.91 -10.97 -0.96
N VAL A 6 -5.58 -9.76 -0.51
CA VAL A 6 -6.11 -9.18 0.73
C VAL A 6 -7.55 -8.71 0.44
N LYS A 7 -8.54 -9.43 0.98
CA LYS A 7 -9.97 -9.17 0.74
C LYS A 7 -10.63 -8.41 1.88
N GLU A 8 -10.19 -8.65 3.10
CA GLU A 8 -10.73 -8.03 4.30
C GLU A 8 -9.84 -6.87 4.71
N PHE A 9 -10.19 -5.68 4.27
CA PHE A 9 -9.48 -4.46 4.62
C PHE A 9 -10.47 -3.30 4.69
N GLN A 10 -10.07 -2.25 5.38
CA GLN A 10 -10.83 -1.03 5.53
C GLN A 10 -9.93 0.18 5.36
N ILE A 11 -10.41 1.18 4.64
CA ILE A 11 -9.75 2.45 4.45
C ILE A 11 -10.50 3.50 5.27
N ASN A 12 -9.88 3.96 6.34
CA ASN A 12 -10.39 5.08 7.11
C ASN A 12 -9.99 6.39 6.43
N VAL A 13 -10.95 7.24 6.18
CA VAL A 13 -10.76 8.53 5.51
C VAL A 13 -11.16 9.66 6.46
N GLY A 14 -10.28 10.63 6.61
CA GLY A 14 -10.53 11.84 7.38
C GLY A 14 -10.25 13.10 6.57
N ASN A 15 -10.47 14.23 7.21
CA ASN A 15 -10.11 15.52 6.65
C ASN A 15 -9.50 16.42 7.74
N VAL A 16 -8.23 16.77 7.56
CA VAL A 16 -7.48 17.56 8.56
C VAL A 16 -8.08 18.97 8.74
N ASP A 17 -8.72 19.53 7.71
CA ASP A 17 -9.36 20.86 7.79
C ASP A 17 -10.55 20.86 8.74
N PHE A 18 -11.27 19.72 8.87
CA PHE A 18 -12.32 19.58 9.86
C PHE A 18 -11.78 19.74 11.28
N PHE A 19 -10.73 18.99 11.59
CA PHE A 19 -10.08 19.05 12.89
C PHE A 19 -9.47 20.45 13.15
N GLN A 20 -8.80 21.03 12.17
CA GLN A 20 -8.25 22.38 12.27
C GLN A 20 -9.33 23.41 12.53
N SER A 21 -10.50 23.29 11.89
CA SER A 21 -11.63 24.22 12.13
C SER A 21 -12.11 24.20 13.59
N LEU A 22 -12.09 23.04 14.26
CA LEU A 22 -12.38 22.92 15.70
C LEU A 22 -11.32 23.60 16.55
N MET A 23 -10.04 23.38 16.21
CA MET A 23 -8.92 24.00 16.94
C MET A 23 -8.89 25.52 16.81
N GLU A 24 -9.22 26.06 15.65
CA GLU A 24 -9.33 27.49 15.41
C GLU A 24 -10.49 28.11 16.19
N ASP A 25 -11.67 27.44 16.19
CA ASP A 25 -12.85 27.92 16.93
C ASP A 25 -12.62 27.89 18.44
N ALA A 26 -11.86 26.93 18.92
CA ALA A 26 -11.54 26.80 20.34
C ALA A 26 -10.63 27.93 20.86
N SER A 27 -9.85 28.55 19.98
CA SER A 27 -8.92 29.66 20.32
C SER A 27 -8.04 29.38 21.55
N LEU A 28 -7.53 28.15 21.64
CA LEU A 28 -6.72 27.69 22.78
C LEU A 28 -5.33 28.32 22.77
N GLU A 29 -4.80 28.59 23.96
CA GLU A 29 -3.38 28.88 24.16
C GLU A 29 -2.53 27.67 23.76
N GLU A 30 -1.24 27.90 23.46
CA GLU A 30 -0.38 26.84 22.90
C GLU A 30 -0.26 25.62 23.81
N GLU A 31 -0.13 25.81 25.12
CA GLU A 31 -0.05 24.74 26.12
C GLU A 31 -1.34 23.88 26.14
N ASP A 32 -2.50 24.53 26.15
CA ASP A 32 -3.80 23.85 26.11
C ASP A 32 -3.99 23.10 24.78
N ARG A 33 -3.54 23.70 23.69
CA ARG A 33 -3.58 23.12 22.35
C ARG A 33 -2.76 21.83 22.30
N GLU A 34 -1.51 21.83 22.77
CA GLU A 34 -0.66 20.64 22.82
C GLU A 34 -1.31 19.53 23.64
N ARG A 35 -1.87 19.88 24.79
CA ARG A 35 -2.54 18.91 25.67
C ARG A 35 -3.78 18.30 25.03
N VAL A 36 -4.60 19.08 24.37
CA VAL A 36 -5.77 18.61 23.60
C VAL A 36 -5.34 17.67 22.48
N LEU A 37 -4.30 18.03 21.72
CA LEU A 37 -3.75 17.19 20.65
C LEU A 37 -3.23 15.85 21.19
N GLU A 38 -2.52 15.86 22.32
CA GLU A 38 -2.02 14.63 22.98
C GLU A 38 -3.17 13.70 23.38
N LEU A 39 -4.19 14.25 24.06
CA LEU A 39 -5.35 13.47 24.52
C LEU A 39 -6.13 12.85 23.36
N ILE A 40 -6.34 13.59 22.29
CA ILE A 40 -7.03 13.10 21.09
C ILE A 40 -6.15 12.06 20.38
N GLY A 41 -4.86 12.31 20.25
CA GLY A 41 -3.90 11.37 19.64
C GLY A 41 -3.85 10.02 20.35
N ASN A 42 -3.98 10.04 21.66
CA ASN A 42 -4.06 8.85 22.51
C ASN A 42 -5.47 8.26 22.62
N ARG A 43 -6.47 8.84 21.92
CA ARG A 43 -7.90 8.49 22.02
C ARG A 43 -8.46 8.51 23.44
N ASN A 44 -7.88 9.35 24.30
CA ASN A 44 -8.30 9.53 25.68
C ASN A 44 -9.40 10.60 25.77
N TYR A 45 -10.59 10.30 25.28
CA TYR A 45 -11.71 11.24 25.24
C TYR A 45 -12.29 11.54 26.63
N PHE A 46 -12.13 10.63 27.60
CA PHE A 46 -12.50 10.89 28.97
C PHE A 46 -11.59 11.96 29.60
N GLY A 47 -10.27 11.78 29.50
CA GLY A 47 -9.32 12.78 29.96
C GLY A 47 -9.43 14.12 29.21
N LEU A 48 -9.81 14.07 27.92
CA LEU A 48 -10.10 15.27 27.14
C LEU A 48 -11.30 16.03 27.71
N GLN A 49 -12.36 15.34 28.06
CA GLN A 49 -13.54 15.97 28.67
C GLN A 49 -13.18 16.63 30.00
N GLU A 50 -12.50 15.92 30.91
CA GLU A 50 -12.06 16.47 32.19
C GLU A 50 -11.15 17.68 32.00
N TYR A 51 -10.21 17.62 31.05
CA TYR A 51 -9.32 18.72 30.76
C TYR A 51 -10.06 19.96 30.24
N LEU A 52 -10.96 19.78 29.26
CA LEU A 52 -11.80 20.87 28.72
C LEU A 52 -12.77 21.45 29.76
N GLU A 53 -13.06 20.74 30.85
CA GLU A 53 -13.84 21.26 32.00
C GLU A 53 -12.99 22.14 32.91
N SER A 54 -11.69 21.97 32.92
CA SER A 54 -10.76 22.74 33.74
C SER A 54 -10.31 24.05 33.11
N ILE A 55 -10.51 24.22 31.78
CA ILE A 55 -10.10 25.42 31.05
C ILE A 55 -11.32 26.22 30.53
N ALA A 56 -11.09 27.48 30.20
CA ALA A 56 -12.16 28.41 29.80
C ALA A 56 -12.52 28.26 28.31
N VAL A 57 -13.23 27.17 27.96
CA VAL A 57 -13.77 26.96 26.61
C VAL A 57 -15.29 26.99 26.61
N THR A 58 -15.88 27.35 25.46
CA THR A 58 -17.35 27.36 25.32
C THR A 58 -17.93 25.95 25.36
N ARG A 59 -19.18 25.84 25.72
CA ARG A 59 -19.88 24.55 25.76
C ARG A 59 -19.90 23.88 24.39
N SER A 60 -20.10 24.64 23.30
CA SER A 60 -20.11 24.12 21.94
C SER A 60 -18.77 23.50 21.52
N VAL A 61 -17.65 24.16 21.87
CA VAL A 61 -16.29 23.65 21.66
C VAL A 61 -16.09 22.33 22.40
N LYS A 62 -16.46 22.29 23.68
CA LYS A 62 -16.35 21.07 24.49
C LYS A 62 -17.14 19.89 23.88
N GLU A 63 -18.41 20.13 23.54
CA GLU A 63 -19.27 19.11 22.92
C GLU A 63 -18.70 18.63 21.59
N ALA A 64 -18.14 19.50 20.76
CA ALA A 64 -17.54 19.14 19.48
C ALA A 64 -16.30 18.26 19.64
N PHE A 65 -15.38 18.61 20.54
CA PHE A 65 -14.17 17.82 20.79
C PHE A 65 -14.47 16.46 21.42
N VAL A 66 -15.34 16.39 22.41
CA VAL A 66 -15.72 15.11 23.03
C VAL A 66 -16.42 14.20 22.01
N SER A 67 -17.25 14.78 21.14
CA SER A 67 -17.93 14.03 20.08
C SER A 67 -17.01 13.47 19.00
N LEU A 68 -15.75 13.95 18.87
CA LEU A 68 -14.79 13.41 17.89
C LEU A 68 -14.60 11.90 18.04
N GLY A 69 -14.64 11.36 19.28
CA GLY A 69 -14.55 9.93 19.53
C GLY A 69 -15.67 9.10 18.89
N GLU A 70 -16.82 9.73 18.66
CA GLU A 70 -17.99 9.11 18.06
C GLU A 70 -18.10 9.39 16.53
N LEU A 71 -17.25 10.26 15.99
CA LEU A 71 -17.22 10.59 14.57
C LEU A 71 -16.32 9.61 13.79
N THR A 72 -16.54 8.32 14.06
CA THR A 72 -15.91 7.21 13.33
C THR A 72 -16.99 6.22 12.91
N GLY A 73 -17.08 5.88 11.63
CA GLY A 73 -18.10 4.97 11.11
C GLY A 73 -18.32 5.08 9.62
N GLY A 74 -19.49 4.69 9.15
CA GLY A 74 -19.91 4.78 7.75
C GLY A 74 -20.25 6.21 7.35
N VAL A 75 -20.87 6.36 6.20
CA VAL A 75 -21.26 7.68 5.64
C VAL A 75 -22.22 8.44 6.54
N GLU A 76 -22.99 7.76 7.36
CA GLU A 76 -23.98 8.34 8.28
C GLU A 76 -23.39 9.32 9.30
N ILE A 77 -22.10 9.13 9.67
CA ILE A 77 -21.45 10.03 10.64
C ILE A 77 -21.21 11.42 10.07
N LEU A 78 -21.16 11.56 8.73
CA LEU A 78 -20.91 12.85 8.08
C LEU A 78 -22.04 13.87 8.36
N ALA A 79 -23.28 13.40 8.47
CA ALA A 79 -24.38 14.26 8.86
C ALA A 79 -24.20 14.81 10.29
N LYS A 80 -23.77 13.97 11.25
CA LYS A 80 -23.44 14.39 12.61
C LYS A 80 -22.26 15.37 12.64
N ALA A 81 -21.19 15.04 11.90
CA ALA A 81 -20.03 15.92 11.79
C ALA A 81 -20.37 17.31 11.24
N LYS A 82 -21.27 17.38 10.26
CA LYS A 82 -21.71 18.65 9.67
C LYS A 82 -22.43 19.55 10.68
N ASN A 83 -23.19 18.96 11.59
CA ASN A 83 -23.87 19.68 12.65
C ASN A 83 -22.92 20.19 13.75
N LEU A 84 -21.78 19.50 13.91
CA LEU A 84 -20.75 19.86 14.89
C LEU A 84 -19.67 20.78 14.31
N ALA A 85 -19.67 21.00 12.98
CA ALA A 85 -18.72 21.88 12.32
C ALA A 85 -18.91 23.34 12.78
N PRO A 86 -17.90 24.00 13.35
CA PRO A 86 -18.07 25.30 14.01
C PRO A 86 -18.18 26.45 13.00
N ASN A 87 -17.65 26.27 11.79
CA ASN A 87 -17.52 27.30 10.78
C ASN A 87 -17.64 26.75 9.36
N SER A 88 -17.56 27.64 8.37
CA SER A 88 -17.66 27.28 6.95
C SER A 88 -16.54 26.34 6.49
N SER A 89 -15.33 26.43 7.05
CA SER A 89 -14.20 25.54 6.71
C SER A 89 -14.52 24.11 7.12
N GLY A 90 -14.97 23.88 8.36
CA GLY A 90 -15.40 22.57 8.83
C GLY A 90 -16.54 21.98 8.00
N ILE A 91 -17.55 22.80 7.66
CA ILE A 91 -18.67 22.38 6.79
C ILE A 91 -18.14 21.98 5.40
N MET A 92 -17.22 22.73 4.82
CA MET A 92 -16.63 22.40 3.52
C MET A 92 -15.80 21.12 3.56
N ALA A 93 -15.07 20.87 4.66
CA ALA A 93 -14.33 19.65 4.87
C ALA A 93 -15.26 18.42 4.86
N VAL A 94 -16.40 18.49 5.56
CA VAL A 94 -17.41 17.41 5.54
C VAL A 94 -18.03 17.22 4.16
N LYS A 95 -18.43 18.31 3.48
CA LYS A 95 -18.95 18.25 2.11
C LYS A 95 -17.94 17.61 1.14
N ARG A 96 -16.65 17.81 1.37
CA ARG A 96 -15.60 17.16 0.57
C ARG A 96 -15.58 15.65 0.78
N LEU A 97 -15.78 15.18 2.02
CA LEU A 97 -15.90 13.76 2.32
C LEU A 97 -17.17 13.15 1.71
N GLU A 98 -18.32 13.83 1.79
CA GLU A 98 -19.56 13.41 1.12
C GLU A 98 -19.31 13.19 -0.39
N LYS A 99 -18.69 14.17 -1.06
CA LYS A 99 -18.38 14.08 -2.49
C LYS A 99 -17.40 12.94 -2.83
N ILE A 100 -16.45 12.64 -1.94
CA ILE A 100 -15.55 11.51 -2.12
C ILE A 100 -16.32 10.20 -2.01
N TYR A 101 -17.20 10.07 -1.02
CA TYR A 101 -18.05 8.90 -0.88
C TYR A 101 -18.90 8.63 -2.13
N ASP A 102 -19.56 9.67 -2.65
CA ASP A 102 -20.34 9.56 -3.90
C ASP A 102 -19.48 9.05 -5.06
N MET A 103 -18.26 9.55 -5.18
CA MET A 103 -17.34 9.10 -6.22
C MET A 103 -16.90 7.64 -6.01
N LEU A 104 -16.62 7.23 -4.77
CA LEU A 104 -16.25 5.85 -4.43
C LEU A 104 -17.41 4.88 -4.72
N ALA A 105 -18.66 5.31 -4.50
CA ALA A 105 -19.85 4.56 -4.87
C ALA A 105 -19.97 4.36 -6.39
N VAL A 106 -19.61 5.37 -7.20
CA VAL A 106 -19.53 5.21 -8.67
C VAL A 106 -18.50 4.15 -9.08
N TYR A 107 -17.40 4.03 -8.32
CA TYR A 107 -16.39 2.99 -8.52
C TYR A 107 -16.78 1.63 -7.91
N GLY A 108 -17.84 1.54 -7.11
CA GLY A 108 -18.27 0.32 -6.43
C GLY A 108 -17.32 -0.14 -5.33
N VAL A 109 -16.63 0.78 -4.67
CA VAL A 109 -15.62 0.51 -3.62
C VAL A 109 -15.95 1.17 -2.28
N GLU A 110 -17.12 1.77 -2.15
CA GLU A 110 -17.60 2.45 -0.94
C GLU A 110 -17.64 1.53 0.29
N ASN A 111 -17.90 0.23 0.09
CA ASN A 111 -17.95 -0.76 1.17
C ASN A 111 -16.60 -1.00 1.87
N TYR A 112 -15.49 -0.58 1.26
CA TYR A 112 -14.16 -0.65 1.86
C TYR A 112 -13.78 0.60 2.65
N VAL A 113 -14.68 1.61 2.71
CA VAL A 113 -14.36 2.92 3.28
C VAL A 113 -15.19 3.21 4.50
N THR A 114 -14.53 3.75 5.51
CA THR A 114 -15.14 4.39 6.68
C THR A 114 -14.56 5.78 6.85
N PHE A 115 -15.22 6.59 7.64
CA PHE A 115 -14.75 7.92 7.98
C PHE A 115 -14.28 7.99 9.43
N ASP A 116 -13.25 8.78 9.68
CA ASP A 116 -12.72 9.06 11.02
C ASP A 116 -12.30 10.53 11.06
N LEU A 117 -13.13 11.37 11.67
CA LEU A 117 -12.92 12.81 11.73
C LEU A 117 -11.94 13.22 12.86
N SER A 118 -11.52 12.24 13.69
CA SER A 118 -10.47 12.45 14.69
C SER A 118 -9.07 12.33 14.12
N MET A 119 -8.94 11.94 12.83
CA MET A 119 -7.64 11.77 12.19
C MET A 119 -6.91 13.10 12.06
N MET A 120 -5.77 13.17 12.73
CA MET A 120 -4.83 14.28 12.64
C MET A 120 -3.68 13.93 11.70
N GLY A 121 -3.15 14.90 10.99
CA GLY A 121 -1.97 14.72 10.17
C GLY A 121 -0.72 14.55 11.02
N THR A 122 -0.17 13.35 11.11
CA THR A 122 1.02 13.03 11.92
C THR A 122 2.25 13.88 11.56
N TYR A 123 2.32 14.39 10.34
CA TYR A 123 3.51 15.08 9.81
C TYR A 123 3.29 16.58 9.52
N GLY A 124 2.12 17.15 9.84
CA GLY A 124 1.84 18.58 9.69
C GLY A 124 1.85 19.12 8.24
N TYR A 125 2.12 18.27 7.23
CA TYR A 125 2.14 18.68 5.81
C TYR A 125 0.85 18.34 5.05
N TYR A 126 -0.04 17.53 5.63
CA TYR A 126 -1.31 17.20 5.00
C TYR A 126 -2.27 18.40 4.97
N THR A 127 -2.96 18.54 3.85
CA THR A 127 -3.98 19.55 3.62
C THR A 127 -5.25 18.87 3.11
N GLY A 128 -6.36 18.99 3.87
CA GLY A 128 -7.60 18.33 3.48
C GLY A 128 -7.61 16.83 3.75
N ILE A 129 -7.73 16.02 2.70
CA ILE A 129 -7.97 14.58 2.85
C ILE A 129 -6.73 13.82 3.35
N ILE A 130 -6.97 12.97 4.34
CA ILE A 130 -6.01 12.00 4.88
C ILE A 130 -6.68 10.62 4.92
N PHE A 131 -5.91 9.55 4.69
CA PHE A 131 -6.46 8.20 4.78
C PHE A 131 -5.44 7.19 5.28
N ARG A 132 -5.94 6.13 5.93
CA ARG A 132 -5.17 4.99 6.41
C ARG A 132 -5.91 3.70 6.08
N GLY A 133 -5.18 2.71 5.58
CA GLY A 133 -5.73 1.39 5.29
C GLY A 133 -5.31 0.37 6.33
N TYR A 134 -6.25 -0.41 6.82
CA TYR A 134 -6.04 -1.45 7.80
C TYR A 134 -6.52 -2.79 7.28
N THR A 135 -5.92 -3.87 7.75
CA THR A 135 -6.39 -5.23 7.50
C THR A 135 -6.19 -6.09 8.73
N TYR A 136 -6.84 -7.22 8.75
CA TYR A 136 -6.69 -8.20 9.82
C TYR A 136 -5.25 -8.72 9.92
N GLY A 137 -4.77 -8.83 11.14
CA GLY A 137 -3.45 -9.41 11.42
C GLY A 137 -2.29 -8.41 11.46
N THR A 138 -2.54 -7.10 11.45
CA THR A 138 -1.51 -6.07 11.67
C THR A 138 -1.82 -5.24 12.92
N GLY A 139 -0.78 -4.64 13.50
CA GLY A 139 -0.90 -3.70 14.62
C GLY A 139 -0.98 -2.24 14.17
N ASP A 140 -0.65 -1.94 12.90
CA ASP A 140 -0.63 -0.60 12.33
C ASP A 140 -1.23 -0.61 10.91
N ALA A 141 -1.40 0.58 10.34
CA ALA A 141 -1.91 0.76 8.99
C ALA A 141 -0.93 0.23 7.93
N ILE A 142 -1.45 -0.57 7.00
CA ILE A 142 -0.70 -1.08 5.84
C ILE A 142 -0.62 -0.08 4.69
N VAL A 143 -1.51 0.93 4.69
CA VAL A 143 -1.51 2.04 3.73
C VAL A 143 -1.66 3.34 4.49
N LYS A 144 -0.86 4.34 4.17
CA LYS A 144 -0.94 5.68 4.76
C LYS A 144 -0.81 6.70 3.63
N GLY A 145 -1.72 7.68 3.57
CA GLY A 145 -1.71 8.68 2.52
C GLY A 145 -2.57 9.89 2.80
N GLY A 146 -2.52 10.86 1.89
CA GLY A 146 -3.31 12.07 1.98
C GLY A 146 -2.93 13.10 0.94
N ARG A 147 -3.63 14.22 0.97
CA ARG A 147 -3.37 15.40 0.15
C ARG A 147 -2.36 16.31 0.85
N TYR A 148 -1.48 16.92 0.06
CA TYR A 148 -0.48 17.88 0.53
C TYR A 148 -0.23 18.93 -0.56
N ASP A 149 -0.63 20.16 -0.30
CA ASP A 149 -0.60 21.22 -1.30
C ASP A 149 0.68 22.09 -1.20
N HIS A 150 1.29 22.16 -0.01
CA HIS A 150 2.40 23.06 0.28
C HIS A 150 3.77 22.38 0.34
N LEU A 151 3.82 21.05 0.26
CA LEU A 151 5.09 20.33 0.41
C LEU A 151 6.12 20.70 -0.65
N LEU A 152 5.67 20.90 -1.89
CA LEU A 152 6.54 21.26 -3.02
C LEU A 152 6.95 22.72 -3.05
N GLU A 153 6.33 23.59 -2.25
CA GLU A 153 6.71 25.01 -2.13
C GLU A 153 8.14 25.19 -1.63
N LYS A 154 8.58 24.27 -0.74
CA LYS A 154 9.97 24.22 -0.25
C LYS A 154 10.99 24.00 -1.38
N PHE A 155 10.55 23.52 -2.53
CA PHE A 155 11.35 23.30 -3.74
C PHE A 155 11.01 24.32 -4.86
N GLY A 156 10.35 25.43 -4.49
CA GLY A 156 10.03 26.52 -5.42
C GLY A 156 8.85 26.25 -6.36
N LYS A 157 8.01 25.26 -6.07
CA LYS A 157 6.86 24.93 -6.93
C LYS A 157 5.60 24.73 -6.10
N THR A 158 4.59 25.61 -6.28
CA THR A 158 3.25 25.38 -5.73
C THR A 158 2.50 24.38 -6.59
N SER A 159 2.16 23.21 -6.03
CA SER A 159 1.43 22.18 -6.74
C SER A 159 0.63 21.31 -5.76
N PRO A 160 -0.71 21.35 -5.83
CA PRO A 160 -1.55 20.42 -5.09
C PRO A 160 -1.18 18.98 -5.45
N SER A 161 -0.98 18.15 -4.44
CA SER A 161 -0.54 16.77 -4.63
C SER A 161 -1.30 15.83 -3.69
N ILE A 162 -1.48 14.60 -4.13
CA ILE A 162 -1.99 13.51 -3.32
C ILE A 162 -1.10 12.29 -3.53
N GLY A 163 -0.84 11.57 -2.47
CA GLY A 163 -0.04 10.36 -2.56
C GLY A 163 -0.28 9.41 -1.39
N PHE A 164 0.24 8.21 -1.53
CA PHE A 164 0.20 7.24 -0.45
C PHE A 164 1.44 6.34 -0.48
N ALA A 165 1.70 5.72 0.67
CA ALA A 165 2.71 4.69 0.83
C ALA A 165 2.05 3.39 1.30
N ILE A 166 2.57 2.27 0.80
CA ILE A 166 2.27 0.94 1.33
C ILE A 166 3.40 0.56 2.28
N VAL A 167 3.06 0.20 3.51
CA VAL A 167 4.00 -0.33 4.50
C VAL A 167 4.19 -1.81 4.20
N VAL A 168 5.22 -2.13 3.41
CA VAL A 168 5.41 -3.46 2.85
C VAL A 168 5.56 -4.52 3.93
N ASP A 169 6.30 -4.23 4.99
CA ASP A 169 6.51 -5.16 6.10
C ASP A 169 5.18 -5.51 6.79
N GLU A 170 4.32 -4.52 7.06
CA GLU A 170 3.00 -4.76 7.64
C GLU A 170 2.09 -5.52 6.68
N LEU A 171 2.12 -5.22 5.38
CA LEU A 171 1.38 -5.97 4.38
C LEU A 171 1.85 -7.43 4.32
N MET A 172 3.14 -7.69 4.32
CA MET A 172 3.71 -9.05 4.33
C MET A 172 3.33 -9.81 5.60
N ASN A 173 3.39 -9.14 6.76
CA ASN A 173 2.96 -9.71 8.04
C ASN A 173 1.46 -10.10 8.00
N ALA A 174 0.61 -9.21 7.48
CA ALA A 174 -0.81 -9.50 7.30
C ALA A 174 -1.04 -10.71 6.40
N MET A 175 -0.40 -10.73 5.22
CA MET A 175 -0.52 -11.83 4.26
C MET A 175 -0.09 -13.17 4.86
N ASN A 176 1.00 -13.20 5.62
CA ASN A 176 1.48 -14.40 6.31
C ASN A 176 0.47 -14.88 7.38
N ARG A 177 -0.05 -13.98 8.21
CA ARG A 177 -1.05 -14.32 9.24
C ARG A 177 -2.38 -14.78 8.65
N GLN A 178 -2.78 -14.19 7.53
CA GLN A 178 -3.96 -14.59 6.76
C GLN A 178 -3.72 -15.84 5.91
N LYS A 179 -2.50 -16.41 5.90
CA LYS A 179 -2.10 -17.57 5.10
C LYS A 179 -2.38 -17.39 3.61
N LEU A 180 -2.24 -16.17 3.11
CA LEU A 180 -2.41 -15.86 1.70
C LEU A 180 -1.23 -16.40 0.89
N ARG A 181 -1.53 -17.18 -0.14
CA ARG A 181 -0.50 -17.66 -1.06
C ARG A 181 -0.13 -16.55 -2.04
N ILE A 182 1.14 -16.12 -2.02
CA ILE A 182 1.67 -15.25 -3.06
C ILE A 182 1.91 -16.12 -4.30
N VAL A 183 1.12 -15.89 -5.35
CA VAL A 183 1.33 -16.58 -6.62
C VAL A 183 2.47 -15.89 -7.35
N TYR A 184 3.65 -16.47 -7.26
CA TYR A 184 4.81 -16.03 -8.06
C TYR A 184 4.60 -16.50 -9.49
N THR A 185 4.50 -15.59 -10.42
CA THR A 185 4.57 -15.94 -11.86
C THR A 185 6.02 -16.27 -12.17
N ARG A 186 6.35 -17.56 -12.26
CA ARG A 186 7.69 -18.03 -12.64
C ARG A 186 7.94 -17.72 -14.11
N LYS A 187 8.36 -16.49 -14.41
CA LYS A 187 8.61 -16.02 -15.80
C LYS A 187 10.07 -16.07 -16.20
N ASN A 188 10.96 -16.37 -15.27
CA ASN A 188 12.40 -16.41 -15.54
C ASN A 188 12.75 -17.68 -16.32
N THR A 189 13.66 -17.55 -17.28
CA THR A 189 14.22 -18.66 -18.03
C THR A 189 15.68 -18.83 -17.64
N LEU A 190 16.04 -20.01 -17.19
CA LEU A 190 17.41 -20.39 -16.91
C LEU A 190 17.99 -21.07 -18.16
N ILE A 191 19.05 -20.51 -18.73
CA ILE A 191 19.81 -21.12 -19.81
C ILE A 191 21.04 -21.78 -19.21
N LEU A 192 21.06 -23.10 -19.20
CA LEU A 192 22.22 -23.93 -18.89
C LEU A 192 22.96 -24.24 -20.20
N TYR A 193 24.29 -24.16 -20.24
CA TYR A 193 24.99 -24.39 -21.48
C TYR A 193 26.38 -25.02 -21.25
N ASP A 194 26.79 -25.88 -22.17
CA ASP A 194 28.17 -26.38 -22.23
C ASP A 194 29.07 -25.28 -22.83
N ASP A 195 30.35 -25.30 -22.47
CA ASP A 195 31.34 -24.28 -22.84
C ASP A 195 31.43 -24.08 -24.36
N GLU A 196 31.41 -25.16 -25.11
CA GLU A 196 31.52 -25.20 -26.55
C GLU A 196 30.39 -24.45 -27.29
N VAL A 197 29.25 -24.31 -26.64
CA VAL A 197 28.05 -23.65 -27.22
C VAL A 197 27.75 -22.25 -26.63
N THR A 198 28.75 -21.66 -25.95
CA THR A 198 28.61 -20.33 -25.31
C THR A 198 28.04 -19.28 -26.25
N LYS A 199 28.51 -19.20 -27.53
CA LYS A 199 28.01 -18.21 -28.52
C LYS A 199 26.52 -18.41 -28.82
N LYS A 200 26.06 -19.68 -28.95
CA LYS A 200 24.64 -20.00 -29.16
C LYS A 200 23.80 -19.60 -27.92
N ALA A 201 24.30 -19.88 -26.73
CA ALA A 201 23.63 -19.53 -25.47
C ALA A 201 23.46 -18.01 -25.30
N VAL A 202 24.51 -17.24 -25.60
CA VAL A 202 24.43 -15.77 -25.54
C VAL A 202 23.41 -15.23 -26.57
N ALA A 203 23.43 -15.75 -27.81
CA ALA A 203 22.49 -15.32 -28.83
C ALA A 203 21.03 -15.61 -28.43
N LEU A 204 20.74 -16.82 -27.90
CA LEU A 204 19.43 -17.18 -27.38
C LEU A 204 18.99 -16.26 -26.23
N ALA A 205 19.89 -16.01 -25.27
CA ALA A 205 19.61 -15.12 -24.16
C ALA A 205 19.25 -13.70 -24.62
N GLN A 206 20.00 -13.17 -25.59
CA GLN A 206 19.71 -11.85 -26.14
C GLN A 206 18.36 -11.79 -26.87
N ASP A 207 18.02 -12.84 -27.63
CA ASP A 207 16.72 -12.90 -28.33
C ASP A 207 15.56 -12.96 -27.31
N LEU A 208 15.67 -13.82 -26.29
CA LEU A 208 14.67 -13.89 -25.23
C LEU A 208 14.53 -12.58 -24.45
N ARG A 209 15.63 -11.90 -24.15
CA ARG A 209 15.61 -10.59 -23.46
C ARG A 209 14.94 -9.50 -24.32
N LYS A 210 15.18 -9.50 -25.65
CA LYS A 210 14.45 -8.61 -26.58
C LYS A 210 12.94 -8.83 -26.54
N LYS A 211 12.49 -10.05 -26.27
CA LYS A 211 11.08 -10.43 -26.08
C LYS A 211 10.56 -10.20 -24.64
N ALA A 212 11.24 -9.33 -23.88
CA ALA A 212 10.93 -8.98 -22.50
C ALA A 212 10.87 -10.20 -21.53
N LYS A 213 11.69 -11.23 -21.79
CA LYS A 213 11.87 -12.36 -20.86
C LYS A 213 13.04 -12.08 -19.92
N ASN A 214 12.88 -12.45 -18.65
CA ASN A 214 13.99 -12.47 -17.71
C ASN A 214 14.80 -13.75 -17.96
N VAL A 215 16.09 -13.59 -18.21
CA VAL A 215 16.97 -14.72 -18.57
C VAL A 215 18.22 -14.69 -17.71
N GLU A 216 18.46 -15.79 -17.03
CA GLU A 216 19.71 -16.11 -16.34
C GLU A 216 20.50 -17.14 -17.16
N MET A 217 21.82 -17.03 -17.16
CA MET A 217 22.70 -17.94 -17.89
C MET A 217 23.68 -18.58 -16.91
N ILE A 218 23.78 -19.91 -16.96
CA ILE A 218 24.74 -20.66 -16.14
C ILE A 218 25.52 -21.61 -17.05
N LYS A 219 26.86 -21.53 -16.97
CA LYS A 219 27.73 -22.49 -17.60
C LYS A 219 27.72 -23.78 -16.79
N LYS A 220 27.46 -24.91 -17.44
CA LYS A 220 27.42 -26.21 -16.79
C LYS A 220 28.82 -26.61 -16.30
N ALA A 221 28.92 -26.92 -15.02
CA ALA A 221 30.13 -27.54 -14.45
C ALA A 221 30.21 -29.02 -14.86
N LYS A 222 31.44 -29.52 -15.06
CA LYS A 222 31.66 -30.87 -15.55
C LYS A 222 31.23 -31.96 -14.56
N ASP A 223 31.31 -31.66 -13.29
CA ASP A 223 31.06 -32.55 -12.15
C ASP A 223 29.60 -32.47 -11.63
N ARG A 224 28.76 -31.60 -12.20
CA ARG A 224 27.37 -31.45 -11.76
C ARG A 224 26.38 -32.07 -12.73
N LEU A 225 25.34 -32.71 -12.16
CA LEU A 225 24.25 -33.30 -12.91
C LEU A 225 23.20 -32.25 -13.31
N LEU A 226 22.39 -32.56 -14.32
CA LEU A 226 21.30 -31.66 -14.76
C LEU A 226 20.27 -31.44 -13.65
N GLU A 227 19.97 -32.44 -12.87
CA GLU A 227 19.04 -32.46 -11.76
C GLU A 227 19.36 -31.36 -10.72
N GLU A 228 20.62 -31.11 -10.42
CA GLU A 228 21.05 -30.08 -9.49
C GLU A 228 20.71 -28.67 -10.02
N TYR A 229 20.81 -28.47 -11.34
CA TYR A 229 20.39 -27.20 -11.97
C TYR A 229 18.88 -27.06 -12.08
N VAL A 230 18.17 -28.18 -12.18
CA VAL A 230 16.70 -28.18 -12.10
C VAL A 230 16.24 -27.77 -10.69
N GLU A 231 16.87 -28.31 -9.64
CA GLU A 231 16.59 -27.90 -8.26
C GLU A 231 16.94 -26.43 -8.03
N TYR A 232 18.14 -26.02 -8.43
CA TYR A 232 18.54 -24.60 -8.40
C TYR A 232 17.50 -23.70 -9.07
N GLY A 233 17.10 -24.03 -10.29
CA GLY A 233 16.08 -23.23 -11.00
C GLY A 233 14.74 -23.19 -10.28
N ARG A 234 14.36 -24.26 -9.58
CA ARG A 234 13.14 -24.29 -8.75
C ARG A 234 13.25 -23.40 -7.52
N GLU A 235 14.39 -23.46 -6.82
CA GLU A 235 14.67 -22.62 -5.64
C GLU A 235 14.68 -21.13 -5.99
N TYR A 236 15.25 -20.76 -7.14
CA TYR A 236 15.31 -19.38 -7.62
C TYR A 236 14.09 -18.97 -8.48
N TYR A 237 12.98 -19.74 -8.38
CA TYR A 237 11.71 -19.41 -9.01
C TYR A 237 11.76 -19.24 -10.53
N ALA A 238 12.66 -19.91 -11.22
CA ALA A 238 12.64 -19.98 -12.68
C ALA A 238 11.42 -20.81 -13.17
N GLY A 239 10.83 -20.39 -14.28
CA GLY A 239 9.70 -21.10 -14.90
C GLY A 239 10.16 -22.22 -15.82
N ASN A 240 11.26 -21.98 -16.53
CA ASN A 240 11.81 -22.91 -17.50
C ASN A 240 13.32 -22.99 -17.38
N LEU A 241 13.88 -24.17 -17.68
CA LEU A 241 15.29 -24.38 -17.89
C LEU A 241 15.51 -24.84 -19.35
N ILE A 242 16.44 -24.21 -20.06
CA ILE A 242 16.84 -24.58 -21.42
C ILE A 242 18.30 -24.98 -21.35
N TYR A 243 18.60 -26.23 -21.56
CA TYR A 243 19.98 -26.74 -21.57
C TYR A 243 20.47 -26.93 -23.01
N LEU A 244 21.48 -26.16 -23.38
CA LEU A 244 22.18 -26.24 -24.66
C LEU A 244 23.40 -27.13 -24.49
N LYS A 245 23.34 -28.34 -25.06
CA LYS A 245 24.42 -29.31 -25.03
C LYS A 245 25.36 -29.10 -26.22
N LYS A 246 26.62 -29.53 -26.03
CA LYS A 246 27.61 -29.58 -27.12
C LYS A 246 27.22 -30.51 -28.27
N THR A 247 26.32 -31.48 -28.02
CA THR A 247 25.79 -32.43 -29.01
C THR A 247 24.72 -31.88 -29.91
N GLU A 248 24.46 -30.55 -29.86
CA GLU A 248 23.37 -29.86 -30.56
C GLU A 248 21.95 -30.22 -30.08
N GLU A 249 21.83 -31.06 -29.08
CA GLU A 249 20.55 -31.30 -28.41
C GLU A 249 20.21 -30.13 -27.48
N ILE A 250 18.95 -29.76 -27.47
CA ILE A 250 18.40 -28.79 -26.54
C ILE A 250 17.41 -29.53 -25.64
N THR A 251 17.70 -29.55 -24.34
CA THR A 251 16.76 -30.04 -23.34
C THR A 251 15.99 -28.88 -22.73
N MET A 252 14.68 -28.90 -22.84
CA MET A 252 13.79 -27.91 -22.21
C MET A 252 13.08 -28.58 -21.02
N VAL A 253 13.12 -27.96 -19.85
CA VAL A 253 12.44 -28.42 -18.66
C VAL A 253 11.48 -27.34 -18.19
N ASN A 254 10.22 -27.67 -18.10
CA ASN A 254 9.26 -26.82 -17.39
C ASN A 254 9.42 -27.04 -15.89
N LEU A 255 9.98 -26.06 -15.18
CA LEU A 255 10.30 -26.20 -13.75
C LEU A 255 9.06 -26.17 -12.85
N VAL A 256 7.91 -25.77 -13.41
CA VAL A 256 6.62 -25.76 -12.71
C VAL A 256 5.91 -27.11 -12.79
N THR A 257 5.81 -27.67 -14.01
CA THR A 257 5.09 -28.93 -14.24
C THR A 257 6.01 -30.16 -14.14
N GLY A 258 7.33 -29.97 -14.29
CA GLY A 258 8.30 -31.06 -14.37
C GLY A 258 8.40 -31.71 -15.76
N GLU A 259 7.69 -31.20 -16.77
CA GLU A 259 7.75 -31.76 -18.12
C GLU A 259 9.11 -31.52 -18.77
N HIS A 260 9.65 -32.55 -19.41
CA HIS A 260 10.88 -32.52 -20.16
C HIS A 260 10.61 -32.68 -21.66
N LYS A 261 11.25 -31.85 -22.47
CA LYS A 261 11.21 -31.93 -23.92
C LYS A 261 12.63 -31.84 -24.50
N ILE A 262 12.96 -32.75 -25.36
CA ILE A 262 14.26 -32.75 -26.07
C ILE A 262 13.95 -32.32 -27.53
N VAL A 263 14.70 -31.34 -28.02
CA VAL A 263 14.58 -30.84 -29.38
C VAL A 263 15.94 -30.87 -30.06
N ASN A 264 16.01 -31.36 -31.30
CA ASN A 264 17.23 -31.27 -32.09
C ASN A 264 17.42 -29.84 -32.59
N GLY A 265 18.61 -29.27 -32.37
CA GLY A 265 18.91 -27.86 -32.58
C GLY A 265 18.92 -27.36 -34.05
N GLN A 266 18.54 -28.21 -35.03
CA GLN A 266 18.39 -27.80 -36.44
C GLN A 266 17.04 -27.16 -36.78
N ASN A 267 16.04 -27.32 -35.92
CA ASN A 267 14.71 -26.68 -36.09
C ASN A 267 14.56 -25.61 -35.02
N GLY A 268 14.82 -24.34 -35.40
CA GLY A 268 14.91 -23.17 -34.52
C GLY A 268 13.97 -23.15 -33.31
N VAL A 269 14.48 -22.63 -32.18
CA VAL A 269 13.76 -22.30 -30.95
C VAL A 269 13.02 -21.00 -31.11
#